data_6d53e575571bdf84605dee677f73a595
#
_entry.id   6d53e575571bdf84605dee677f73a595
#
_cell.length_a   1.000
_cell.length_b   1.000
_cell.length_c   1.000
_cell.angle_alpha   90.00
_cell.angle_beta   90.00
_cell.angle_gamma   90.00
#
_symmetry.space_group_name_H-M   'P 1'
#
loop_
_entity.id
_entity.type
_entity.pdbx_description
1 polymer ?
#
loop_
_entity_poly.entity_id
_entity_poly.type
_entity_poly.pdbx_seq_one_letter_code
_entity_poly.pdbx_strand_id
1 'polypeptide(L)' 'MAKIYARLIVEGQKTMDDVPERLRADVQRILDEWGWVG' A
#
# COMPACT_ATOMS: atom_id res chain seq x y z
N MET A 1 6.17 7.93 3.94
CA MET A 1 5.68 7.93 2.55
C MET A 1 4.92 6.67 2.20
N ALA A 2 5.48 5.50 2.50
CA ALA A 2 4.79 4.24 2.18
C ALA A 2 3.43 4.14 2.87
N LYS A 3 3.31 4.70 4.06
CA LYS A 3 2.06 4.62 4.82
C LYS A 3 0.93 5.35 4.09
N ILE A 4 1.24 6.45 3.43
CA ILE A 4 0.25 7.20 2.68
C ILE A 4 -0.26 6.36 1.50
N TYR A 5 0.64 5.68 0.80
CA TYR A 5 0.24 4.81 -0.29
C TYR A 5 -0.65 3.67 0.21
N ALA A 6 -0.27 3.05 1.35
CA ALA A 6 -1.06 1.96 1.89
C ALA A 6 -2.48 2.43 2.20
N ARG A 7 -2.60 3.62 2.76
CA ARG A 7 -3.91 4.18 3.08
C ARG A 7 -4.75 4.41 1.83
N LEU A 8 -4.13 4.97 0.78
CA LEU A 8 -4.85 5.22 -0.47
C LEU A 8 -5.32 3.92 -1.10
N ILE A 9 -4.53 2.86 -0.97
CA ILE A 9 -4.92 1.56 -1.50
C ILE A 9 -6.13 1.02 -0.73
N VAL A 10 -6.10 1.13 0.59
CA VAL A 10 -7.21 0.66 1.42
C VAL A 10 -8.48 1.42 1.09
N GLU A 11 -8.35 2.71 0.80
CA GLU A 11 -9.49 3.54 0.46
C GLU A 11 -9.98 3.35 -0.97
N GLY A 12 -9.26 2.56 -1.77
CA GLY A 12 -9.66 2.30 -3.14
C GLY A 12 -9.29 3.40 -4.12
N GLN A 13 -8.45 4.34 -3.70
CA GLN A 13 -8.07 5.47 -4.56
C GLN A 13 -6.85 5.17 -5.41
N LYS A 14 -6.04 4.20 -4.99
CA LYS A 14 -4.85 3.80 -5.72
C LYS A 14 -4.70 2.30 -5.67
N THR A 15 -3.91 1.77 -6.58
CA THR A 15 -3.60 0.34 -6.58
C THR A 15 -2.10 0.17 -6.38
N MET A 16 -1.67 -1.07 -6.15
CA MET A 16 -0.25 -1.35 -5.97
C MET A 16 0.56 -0.94 -7.21
N ASP A 17 -0.06 -1.00 -8.40
CA ASP A 17 0.61 -0.59 -9.63
C ASP A 17 0.93 0.91 -9.64
N ASP A 18 0.21 1.70 -8.87
CA ASP A 18 0.46 3.13 -8.78
C ASP A 18 1.61 3.45 -7.83
N VAL A 19 2.07 2.47 -7.08
CA VAL A 19 3.16 2.66 -6.11
C VAL A 19 4.50 2.46 -6.82
N PRO A 20 5.46 3.39 -6.66
CA PRO A 20 6.79 3.17 -7.22
C PRO A 20 7.34 1.83 -6.79
N GLU A 21 8.00 1.14 -7.70
CA GLU A 21 8.46 -0.21 -7.47
C GLU A 21 9.28 -0.34 -6.18
N ARG A 22 10.15 0.62 -5.93
CA ARG A 22 11.03 0.57 -4.75
C ARG A 22 10.28 0.70 -3.43
N LEU A 23 9.04 1.18 -3.47
CA LEU A 23 8.24 1.35 -2.26
C LEU A 23 7.23 0.23 -2.06
N ARG A 24 7.07 -0.65 -3.06
CA ARG A 24 6.03 -1.68 -3.00
C ARG A 24 6.22 -2.63 -1.82
N ALA A 25 7.45 -3.01 -1.55
CA ALA A 25 7.71 -3.93 -0.43
C ALA A 25 7.31 -3.29 0.90
N ASP A 26 7.62 -2.00 1.08
CA ASP A 26 7.26 -1.30 2.30
C ASP A 26 5.76 -1.15 2.43
N VAL A 27 5.10 -0.81 1.32
CA VAL A 27 3.65 -0.66 1.32
C VAL A 27 2.98 -2.00 1.65
N GLN A 28 3.49 -3.08 1.04
CA GLN A 28 2.93 -4.40 1.29
C GLN A 28 3.07 -4.79 2.75
N ARG A 29 4.21 -4.48 3.36
CA ARG A 29 4.42 -4.77 4.78
C ARG A 29 3.40 -4.04 5.63
N ILE A 30 3.15 -2.77 5.33
CA ILE A 30 2.19 -1.99 6.09
C ILE A 30 0.79 -2.57 5.95
N LEU A 31 0.41 -2.93 4.73
CA LEU A 31 -0.89 -3.54 4.49
C LEU A 31 -1.03 -4.85 5.26
N ASP A 32 0.04 -5.64 5.31
CA ASP A 32 0.03 -6.89 6.06
C ASP A 32 -0.17 -6.63 7.55
N GLU A 33 0.49 -5.59 8.08
CA GLU A 33 0.37 -5.22 9.48
C GLU A 33 -1.06 -4.78 9.82
N TRP A 34 -1.72 -4.16 8.84
CA TRP A 34 -3.10 -3.72 9.03
C TRP A 34 -4.11 -4.85 8.81
N GLY A 35 -3.65 -6.01 8.36
CA GLY A 35 -4.53 -7.13 8.08
C GLY A 35 -5.39 -6.92 6.83
N TRP A 36 -4.94 -6.05 5.93
CA TRP A 36 -5.70 -5.78 4.72
C TRP A 36 -5.48 -6.89 3.70
N VAL A 37 -6.56 -7.44 3.19
CA VAL A 37 -6.52 -8.49 2.16
C VAL A 37 -7.46 -8.05 1.05
N GLY A 38 -6.90 -7.55 0.04
CA GLY A 38 -7.74 -7.07 -1.01
C GLY A 38 -7.19 -7.31 -2.35
#